data_ec80a3c3665ac3316125f8a80283ca48
#
_entry.id   ec80a3c3665ac3316125f8a80283ca48
#
_cell.length_a   1.000
_cell.length_b   1.000
_cell.length_c   1.000
_cell.angle_alpha   90.00
_cell.angle_beta   90.00
_cell.angle_gamma   90.00
#
_symmetry.space_group_name_H-M   'P 1'
#
loop_
_entity.id
_entity.type
_entity.pdbx_description
1 polymer ?
#
loop_
_entity_poly.entity_id
_entity_poly.type
_entity_poly.pdbx_seq_one_letter_code
_entity_poly.pdbx_strand_id
1 'polypeptide(L)'
;MTSTATWAATAPDSGLAPLSIDRRDLRAEDVAIDIAFCGVCHSDLHAARNDWGRTTYPFVPGHEIVGTVSAVGAGVTKFKAGDKVAIGTVVDSCRHCDACEDHEEQYCREGMTGTYNGKDRVDGSTTYGGYS
;
A
#
# COMPACT_ATOMS: atom_id res chain seq x y z
N MET A 1 11.76 -12.22 -3.13
CA MET A 1 10.31 -12.06 -2.83
C MET A 1 9.97 -12.82 -1.56
N THR A 2 9.15 -12.24 -0.71
CA THR A 2 8.76 -12.83 0.58
C THR A 2 7.28 -13.16 0.55
N SER A 3 6.93 -14.44 0.82
CA SER A 3 5.53 -14.86 0.94
C SER A 3 4.95 -14.30 2.24
N THR A 4 3.83 -13.60 2.15
CA THR A 4 3.18 -12.89 3.25
C THR A 4 1.74 -13.36 3.38
N ALA A 5 1.35 -13.78 4.58
CA ALA A 5 -0.04 -14.13 4.88
C ALA A 5 -0.90 -12.86 4.92
N THR A 6 -2.08 -12.92 4.31
CA THR A 6 -3.00 -11.79 4.20
C THR A 6 -4.44 -12.22 4.41
N TRP A 7 -5.31 -11.22 4.58
CA TRP A 7 -6.75 -11.37 4.38
C TRP A 7 -7.15 -10.64 3.10
N ALA A 8 -7.70 -11.37 2.13
CA ALA A 8 -7.97 -10.86 0.80
C ALA A 8 -9.36 -11.24 0.30
N ALA A 9 -9.94 -10.40 -0.57
CA ALA A 9 -11.06 -10.74 -1.41
C ALA A 9 -10.56 -11.26 -2.76
N THR A 10 -11.15 -12.32 -3.28
CA THR A 10 -10.83 -12.89 -4.61
C THR A 10 -11.88 -12.57 -5.66
N ALA A 11 -13.04 -12.05 -5.24
CA ALA A 11 -14.15 -11.61 -6.09
C ALA A 11 -15.03 -10.61 -5.33
N PRO A 12 -15.91 -9.86 -5.97
CA PRO A 12 -16.76 -8.86 -5.31
C PRO A 12 -17.66 -9.41 -4.19
N ASP A 13 -18.01 -10.67 -4.27
CA ASP A 13 -18.91 -11.37 -3.34
C ASP A 13 -18.20 -12.43 -2.48
N SER A 14 -16.88 -12.57 -2.58
CA SER A 14 -16.14 -13.62 -1.86
C SER A 14 -16.03 -13.38 -0.35
N GLY A 15 -16.20 -12.15 0.11
CA GLY A 15 -15.75 -11.75 1.44
C GLY A 15 -14.22 -11.76 1.55
N LEU A 16 -13.69 -11.58 2.76
CA LEU A 16 -12.26 -11.69 3.05
C LEU A 16 -11.95 -13.10 3.56
N ALA A 17 -10.90 -13.70 3.03
CA ALA A 17 -10.38 -14.99 3.46
C ALA A 17 -8.86 -14.98 3.53
N PRO A 18 -8.22 -15.88 4.30
CA PRO A 18 -6.78 -16.04 4.31
C PRO A 18 -6.25 -16.34 2.92
N LEU A 19 -5.21 -15.62 2.51
CA LEU A 19 -4.49 -15.80 1.25
C LEU A 19 -3.02 -15.47 1.48
N SER A 20 -2.12 -16.05 0.69
CA SER A 20 -0.73 -15.62 0.65
C SER A 20 -0.46 -14.80 -0.60
N ILE A 21 0.26 -13.70 -0.45
CA ILE A 21 0.77 -12.88 -1.55
C ILE A 21 2.29 -12.84 -1.50
N ASP A 22 2.92 -12.58 -2.63
CA ASP A 22 4.35 -12.33 -2.68
C ASP A 22 4.61 -10.83 -2.60
N ARG A 23 5.36 -10.43 -1.56
CA ARG A 23 5.92 -9.09 -1.45
C ARG A 23 7.26 -9.05 -2.18
N ARG A 24 7.47 -8.02 -2.99
CA ARG A 24 8.76 -7.81 -3.68
C ARG A 24 9.90 -7.52 -2.70
N ASP A 25 11.11 -7.73 -3.16
CA ASP A 25 12.31 -7.36 -2.38
C ASP A 25 12.43 -5.83 -2.25
N LEU A 26 13.13 -5.40 -1.20
CA LEU A 26 13.39 -3.99 -0.93
C LEU A 26 14.22 -3.37 -2.05
N ARG A 27 13.76 -2.25 -2.59
CA ARG A 27 14.53 -1.38 -3.48
C ARG A 27 15.28 -0.32 -2.67
N ALA A 28 16.15 0.44 -3.33
CA ALA A 28 16.99 1.45 -2.66
C ALA A 28 16.20 2.50 -1.86
N GLU A 29 15.01 2.89 -2.35
CA GLU A 29 14.17 3.93 -1.73
C GLU A 29 13.03 3.36 -0.86
N ASP A 30 12.99 2.05 -0.65
CA ASP A 30 11.90 1.41 0.09
C ASP A 30 12.15 1.36 1.60
N VAL A 31 11.03 1.30 2.32
CA VAL A 31 10.99 1.05 3.76
C VAL A 31 10.13 -0.19 4.01
N ALA A 32 10.66 -1.20 4.66
CA ALA A 32 9.90 -2.35 5.14
C ALA A 32 9.37 -2.07 6.54
N ILE A 33 8.12 -2.43 6.79
CA ILE A 33 7.42 -2.14 8.04
C ILE A 33 6.77 -3.41 8.55
N ASP A 34 7.06 -3.76 9.80
CA ASP A 34 6.29 -4.75 10.54
C ASP A 34 5.03 -4.10 11.07
N ILE A 35 3.89 -4.50 10.53
CA ILE A 35 2.59 -3.90 10.84
C ILE A 35 2.15 -4.33 12.24
N ALA A 36 1.86 -3.36 13.10
CA ALA A 36 1.31 -3.61 14.43
C ALA A 36 -0.23 -3.55 14.42
N PHE A 37 -0.79 -2.59 13.71
CA PHE A 37 -2.23 -2.40 13.57
C PHE A 37 -2.57 -1.85 12.19
N CYS A 38 -3.72 -2.26 11.68
CA CYS A 38 -4.31 -1.68 10.48
C CYS A 38 -5.79 -1.39 10.75
N GLY A 39 -6.17 -0.12 10.67
CA GLY A 39 -7.55 0.33 10.87
C GLY A 39 -8.47 -0.12 9.74
N VAL A 40 -9.77 -0.11 10.03
CA VAL A 40 -10.83 -0.42 9.06
C VAL A 40 -11.46 0.88 8.58
N CYS A 41 -11.36 1.11 7.28
CA CYS A 41 -12.01 2.23 6.61
C CYS A 41 -13.23 1.75 5.80
N HIS A 42 -14.24 2.59 5.67
CA HIS A 42 -15.41 2.26 4.84
C HIS A 42 -15.03 2.01 3.37
N SER A 43 -13.99 2.66 2.88
CA SER A 43 -13.46 2.43 1.53
C SER A 43 -12.90 1.03 1.30
N ASP A 44 -12.41 0.35 2.35
CA ASP A 44 -12.00 -1.06 2.25
C ASP A 44 -13.17 -1.94 1.80
N LEU A 45 -14.36 -1.69 2.37
CA LEU A 45 -15.58 -2.41 2.04
C LEU A 45 -16.03 -2.15 0.60
N HIS A 46 -16.08 -0.88 0.19
CA HIS A 46 -16.45 -0.51 -1.17
C HIS A 46 -15.48 -1.08 -2.20
N ALA A 47 -14.18 -1.01 -1.92
CA ALA A 47 -13.17 -1.58 -2.81
C ALA A 47 -13.28 -3.12 -2.87
N ALA A 48 -13.41 -3.80 -1.73
CA ALA A 48 -13.55 -5.25 -1.70
C ALA A 48 -14.77 -5.76 -2.50
N ARG A 49 -15.88 -5.02 -2.46
CA ARG A 49 -17.12 -5.32 -3.21
C ARG A 49 -17.11 -4.83 -4.66
N ASN A 50 -16.07 -4.12 -5.06
CA ASN A 50 -15.99 -3.48 -6.38
C ASN A 50 -17.13 -2.48 -6.67
N ASP A 51 -17.63 -1.80 -5.65
CA ASP A 51 -18.71 -0.83 -5.79
C ASP A 51 -18.35 0.32 -6.74
N TRP A 52 -17.07 0.62 -6.89
CA TRP A 52 -16.55 1.65 -7.80
C TRP A 52 -16.13 1.13 -9.18
N GLY A 53 -16.27 -0.18 -9.45
CA GLY A 53 -16.01 -0.79 -10.75
C GLY A 53 -14.54 -0.81 -11.19
N ARG A 54 -13.59 -0.71 -10.26
CA ARG A 54 -12.15 -0.61 -10.58
C ARG A 54 -11.24 -1.46 -9.71
N THR A 55 -11.77 -2.43 -8.98
CA THR A 55 -10.97 -3.29 -8.11
C THR A 55 -10.26 -4.38 -8.90
N THR A 56 -8.96 -4.55 -8.65
CA THR A 56 -8.17 -5.67 -9.15
C THR A 56 -8.10 -6.74 -8.07
N TYR A 57 -8.47 -7.97 -8.42
CA TYR A 57 -8.40 -9.12 -7.51
C TYR A 57 -7.17 -9.98 -7.80
N PRO A 58 -6.58 -10.65 -6.78
CA PRO A 58 -6.97 -10.60 -5.37
C PRO A 58 -6.75 -9.20 -4.78
N PHE A 59 -7.66 -8.76 -3.93
CA PHE A 59 -7.63 -7.46 -3.28
C PHE A 59 -7.34 -7.62 -1.79
N VAL A 60 -6.28 -6.98 -1.32
CA VAL A 60 -5.92 -6.90 0.11
C VAL A 60 -6.23 -5.50 0.59
N PRO A 61 -7.21 -5.32 1.50
CA PRO A 61 -7.58 -4.01 2.03
C PRO A 61 -6.57 -3.48 3.05
N GLY A 62 -6.87 -2.29 3.57
CA GLY A 62 -6.15 -1.65 4.66
C GLY A 62 -5.18 -0.56 4.19
N HIS A 63 -5.50 0.68 4.57
CA HIS A 63 -4.68 1.85 4.30
C HIS A 63 -4.59 2.81 5.50
N GLU A 64 -4.82 2.30 6.69
CA GLU A 64 -4.66 3.00 7.97
C GLU A 64 -3.69 2.20 8.84
N ILE A 65 -2.41 2.19 8.46
CA ILE A 65 -1.40 1.27 8.97
C ILE A 65 -0.52 1.99 9.98
N VAL A 66 -0.23 1.35 11.10
CA VAL A 66 0.86 1.74 12.01
C VAL A 66 1.76 0.54 12.28
N GLY A 67 3.05 0.80 12.39
CA GLY A 67 4.02 -0.26 12.57
C GLY A 67 5.40 0.23 12.94
N THR A 68 6.35 -0.66 12.84
CA THR A 68 7.76 -0.40 13.13
C THR A 68 8.58 -0.71 11.88
N VAL A 69 9.49 0.19 11.52
CA VAL A 69 10.43 -0.05 10.42
C VAL A 69 11.31 -1.24 10.77
N SER A 70 11.26 -2.29 9.93
CA SER A 70 12.11 -3.49 10.07
C SER A 70 13.38 -3.39 9.24
N ALA A 71 13.32 -2.78 8.06
CA ALA A 71 14.47 -2.56 7.20
C ALA A 71 14.26 -1.35 6.29
N VAL A 72 15.35 -0.79 5.78
CA VAL A 72 15.34 0.32 4.83
C VAL A 72 16.27 0.02 3.66
N GLY A 73 15.93 0.51 2.48
CA GLY A 73 16.79 0.48 1.31
C GLY A 73 18.00 1.41 1.46
N ALA A 74 19.02 1.17 0.67
CA ALA A 74 20.33 1.88 0.78
C ALA A 74 20.24 3.40 0.52
N GLY A 75 19.20 3.86 -0.20
CA GLY A 75 18.97 5.29 -0.49
C GLY A 75 18.13 6.01 0.57
N VAL A 76 17.54 5.29 1.52
CA VAL A 76 16.65 5.87 2.54
C VAL A 76 17.48 6.57 3.61
N THR A 77 17.22 7.86 3.81
CA THR A 77 17.89 8.69 4.83
C THR A 77 16.94 9.19 5.91
N LYS A 78 15.62 9.21 5.63
CA LYS A 78 14.60 9.77 6.52
C LYS A 78 14.23 8.82 7.66
N PHE A 79 14.32 7.52 7.45
CA PHE A 79 13.89 6.47 8.38
C PHE A 79 15.02 5.48 8.65
N LYS A 80 14.94 4.81 9.79
CA LYS A 80 15.83 3.70 10.17
C LYS A 80 15.05 2.59 10.86
N ALA A 81 15.63 1.39 10.91
CA ALA A 81 15.05 0.27 11.65
C ALA A 81 14.75 0.66 13.11
N GLY A 82 13.58 0.26 13.58
CA GLY A 82 13.06 0.58 14.92
C GLY A 82 12.18 1.84 14.99
N ASP A 83 12.15 2.68 13.97
CA ASP A 83 11.28 3.86 13.97
C ASP A 83 9.80 3.44 13.93
N LYS A 84 8.96 4.17 14.69
CA LYS A 84 7.51 4.03 14.65
C LYS A 84 6.98 4.89 13.51
N VAL A 85 6.17 4.29 12.64
CA VAL A 85 5.69 4.92 11.41
C VAL A 85 4.23 4.59 11.14
N ALA A 86 3.62 5.37 10.25
CA ALA A 86 2.28 5.13 9.75
C ALA A 86 2.26 5.24 8.22
N ILE A 87 1.32 4.52 7.60
CA ILE A 87 1.00 4.63 6.17
C ILE A 87 -0.48 4.97 6.05
N GLY A 88 -0.77 6.03 5.29
CA GLY A 88 -2.13 6.42 4.94
C GLY A 88 -2.58 5.84 3.60
N THR A 89 -3.39 6.60 2.87
CA THR A 89 -4.02 6.15 1.61
C THR A 89 -3.13 6.24 0.37
N VAL A 90 -2.02 6.99 0.44
CA VAL A 90 -1.09 7.23 -0.67
C VAL A 90 0.30 6.77 -0.27
N VAL A 91 0.93 5.95 -1.11
CA VAL A 91 2.31 5.45 -0.88
C VAL A 91 3.33 6.01 -1.85
N ASP A 92 2.90 6.54 -3.00
CA ASP A 92 3.82 7.13 -3.97
C ASP A 92 3.11 8.15 -4.89
N SER A 93 3.92 9.04 -5.49
CA SER A 93 3.49 10.07 -6.45
C SER A 93 4.63 10.38 -7.42
N CYS A 94 4.43 11.30 -8.38
CA CYS A 94 5.52 11.69 -9.28
C CYS A 94 6.61 12.52 -8.57
N ARG A 95 6.28 13.22 -7.49
CA ARG A 95 7.17 14.05 -6.65
C ARG A 95 7.73 15.31 -7.30
N HIS A 96 7.33 15.64 -8.54
CA HIS A 96 7.89 16.78 -9.30
C HIS A 96 6.83 17.66 -9.97
N CYS A 97 5.54 17.32 -9.93
CA CYS A 97 4.50 18.24 -10.41
C CYS A 97 4.14 19.27 -9.34
N ASP A 98 3.44 20.33 -9.75
CA ASP A 98 3.02 21.41 -8.87
C ASP A 98 2.33 20.91 -7.60
N ALA A 99 1.36 20.01 -7.72
CA ALA A 99 0.66 19.46 -6.55
C ALA A 99 1.61 18.69 -5.61
N CYS A 100 2.56 17.92 -6.14
CA CYS A 100 3.54 17.21 -5.31
C CYS A 100 4.53 18.17 -4.63
N GLU A 101 4.95 19.23 -5.31
CA GLU A 101 5.83 20.26 -4.73
C GLU A 101 5.12 21.06 -3.63
N ASP A 102 3.80 21.21 -3.75
CA ASP A 102 2.94 21.85 -2.73
C ASP A 102 2.52 20.89 -1.59
N HIS A 103 3.06 19.64 -1.55
CA HIS A 103 2.72 18.60 -0.59
C HIS A 103 1.26 18.14 -0.64
N GLU A 104 0.68 18.14 -1.82
CA GLU A 104 -0.67 17.68 -2.13
C GLU A 104 -0.66 16.47 -3.08
N GLU A 105 0.09 15.43 -2.73
CA GLU A 105 0.36 14.24 -3.55
C GLU A 105 -0.93 13.51 -4.00
N GLN A 106 -2.03 13.64 -3.24
CA GLN A 106 -3.35 13.11 -3.62
C GLN A 106 -3.87 13.72 -4.93
N TYR A 107 -3.37 14.92 -5.31
CA TYR A 107 -3.68 15.61 -6.57
C TYR A 107 -2.56 15.51 -7.61
N CYS A 108 -1.65 14.57 -7.45
CA CYS A 108 -0.55 14.34 -8.38
C CYS A 108 -1.04 14.32 -9.83
N ARG A 109 -0.45 15.15 -10.71
CA ARG A 109 -0.86 15.30 -12.12
C ARG A 109 -0.67 14.02 -12.93
N GLU A 110 0.29 13.17 -12.52
CA GLU A 110 0.52 11.86 -13.13
C GLU A 110 -0.26 10.73 -12.43
N GLY A 111 -1.11 11.06 -11.48
CA GLY A 111 -1.81 10.12 -10.62
C GLY A 111 -0.98 9.66 -9.42
N MET A 112 -1.59 9.61 -8.25
CA MET A 112 -0.98 9.04 -7.05
C MET A 112 -1.02 7.51 -7.09
N THR A 113 -0.12 6.86 -6.36
CA THR A 113 -0.20 5.41 -6.11
C THR A 113 -0.87 5.18 -4.76
N GLY A 114 -2.02 4.52 -4.78
CA GLY A 114 -2.74 4.14 -3.57
C GLY A 114 -2.03 3.02 -2.81
N THR A 115 -2.24 2.96 -1.50
CA THR A 115 -1.69 1.93 -0.62
C THR A 115 -2.17 0.54 -0.99
N TYR A 116 -3.41 0.43 -1.46
CA TYR A 116 -3.94 -0.76 -2.10
C TYR A 116 -4.57 -0.44 -3.47
N ASN A 117 -4.71 -1.45 -4.30
CA ASN A 117 -5.35 -1.37 -5.63
C ASN A 117 -4.74 -0.29 -6.55
N GLY A 118 -3.55 0.18 -6.22
CA GLY A 118 -2.75 1.10 -7.02
C GLY A 118 -1.83 0.35 -7.97
N LYS A 119 -1.05 1.12 -8.71
CA LYS A 119 0.01 0.60 -9.58
C LYS A 119 1.36 1.14 -9.11
N ASP A 120 2.29 0.23 -8.80
CA ASP A 120 3.67 0.59 -8.51
C ASP A 120 4.27 1.35 -9.70
N ARG A 121 4.93 2.48 -9.44
CA ARG A 121 5.44 3.36 -10.50
C ARG A 121 6.67 2.80 -11.22
N VAL A 122 7.33 1.80 -10.62
CA VAL A 122 8.56 1.22 -11.18
C VAL A 122 8.25 0.02 -12.07
N ASP A 123 7.40 -0.91 -11.62
CA ASP A 123 7.16 -2.17 -12.34
C ASP A 123 5.69 -2.38 -12.74
N GLY A 124 4.79 -1.46 -12.36
CA GLY A 124 3.36 -1.54 -12.69
C GLY A 124 2.59 -2.61 -11.91
N SER A 125 3.22 -3.28 -10.94
CA SER A 125 2.54 -4.27 -10.11
C SER A 125 1.43 -3.65 -9.26
N THR A 126 0.45 -4.46 -8.89
CA THR A 126 -0.65 -4.00 -8.04
C THR A 126 -0.18 -3.86 -6.59
N THR A 127 -0.51 -2.74 -5.95
CA THR A 127 -0.25 -2.55 -4.52
C THR A 127 -1.29 -3.27 -3.68
N TYR A 128 -0.83 -3.82 -2.55
CA TYR A 128 -1.64 -4.52 -1.57
C TYR A 128 -1.63 -3.79 -0.24
N GLY A 129 -2.79 -3.74 0.43
CA GLY A 129 -2.98 -3.05 1.69
C GLY A 129 -2.38 -3.75 2.90
N GLY A 130 -2.68 -3.22 4.06
CA GLY A 130 -2.08 -3.58 5.34
C GLY A 130 -2.73 -4.75 6.07
N TYR A 131 -3.74 -5.41 5.49
CA TYR A 131 -4.25 -6.68 6.03
C TYR A 131 -3.32 -7.85 5.68
N SER A 132 -2.03 -7.62 5.87
CA SER A 132 -0.94 -8.50 5.48
C SER A 132 0.22 -8.49 6.48
#